data_d93ea4c5abc56164de2c0838fb247393
#
_entry.id   d93ea4c5abc56164de2c0838fb247393
#
_cell.length_a   1.000
_cell.length_b   1.000
_cell.length_c   1.000
_cell.angle_alpha   90.00
_cell.angle_beta   90.00
_cell.angle_gamma   90.00
#
_symmetry.space_group_name_H-M   'P 1'
#
loop_
_entity.id
_entity.type
_entity.pdbx_description
1 polymer ?
#
loop_
_entity_poly.entity_id
_entity_poly.type
_entity_poly.pdbx_seq_one_letter_code
_entity_poly.pdbx_strand_id
1 'polypeptide(L)'
;MVAPVETRPSLSTSTHALDPLTAQEIAAASAVLREKRDLPSSLRFVSLTMLEPDKAELSGEVGELPRLVFAVLYDRATSQTFEAVVDLGTGVVRSWRELAGVQPGIMLEEFFAAEDLTRADPRWQEAVRKRGVTDFSLAMLDPWATGYSI
;
A
#
# COMPACT_ATOMS: atom_id res chain seq x y z
N MET A 1 38.86 14.29 15.87
CA MET A 1 38.34 12.90 15.89
C MET A 1 37.07 12.96 15.05
N VAL A 2 37.16 12.56 13.76
CA VAL A 2 36.04 12.60 12.79
C VAL A 2 35.29 11.29 12.96
N ALA A 3 34.00 11.34 13.24
CA ALA A 3 33.14 10.17 13.33
C ALA A 3 33.10 9.46 11.97
N PRO A 4 33.09 8.12 11.93
CA PRO A 4 32.96 7.38 10.67
C PRO A 4 31.62 7.68 10.05
N VAL A 5 31.61 8.02 8.76
CA VAL A 5 30.42 8.09 7.93
C VAL A 5 29.91 6.68 7.78
N GLU A 6 28.80 6.34 8.43
CA GLU A 6 28.09 5.07 8.19
C GLU A 6 27.59 5.06 6.74
N THR A 7 28.31 4.33 5.91
CA THR A 7 27.86 4.03 4.55
C THR A 7 26.65 3.12 4.65
N ARG A 8 25.44 3.67 4.49
CA ARG A 8 24.21 2.86 4.33
C ARG A 8 24.43 1.91 3.16
N PRO A 9 24.11 0.61 3.31
CA PRO A 9 24.22 -0.32 2.20
C PRO A 9 23.30 0.13 1.07
N SER A 10 23.79 0.17 -0.15
CA SER A 10 23.02 0.37 -1.38
C SER A 10 21.98 -0.75 -1.47
N LEU A 11 20.69 -0.39 -1.41
CA LEU A 11 19.57 -1.32 -1.36
C LEU A 11 19.15 -1.85 -2.74
N SER A 12 19.82 -1.44 -3.82
CA SER A 12 19.44 -1.86 -5.17
C SER A 12 20.12 -3.17 -5.54
N THR A 13 19.34 -4.25 -5.56
CA THR A 13 19.69 -5.51 -6.24
C THR A 13 18.96 -5.68 -7.56
N SER A 14 18.08 -4.73 -7.95
CA SER A 14 17.40 -4.75 -9.24
C SER A 14 18.37 -4.40 -10.34
N THR A 15 18.39 -5.24 -11.38
CA THR A 15 19.26 -5.07 -12.57
C THR A 15 18.60 -4.25 -13.66
N HIS A 16 17.29 -4.04 -13.60
CA HIS A 16 16.52 -3.30 -14.61
C HIS A 16 15.54 -2.30 -13.95
N ALA A 17 15.35 -1.14 -14.59
CA ALA A 17 14.50 -0.08 -14.07
C ALA A 17 13.03 -0.49 -13.88
N LEU A 18 12.55 -1.46 -14.68
CA LEU A 18 11.18 -1.98 -14.64
C LEU A 18 11.03 -3.29 -13.84
N ASP A 19 12.09 -3.77 -13.18
CA ASP A 19 11.93 -4.94 -12.31
C ASP A 19 10.98 -4.65 -11.15
N PRO A 20 10.11 -5.61 -10.77
CA PRO A 20 9.24 -5.44 -9.61
C PRO A 20 10.03 -5.07 -8.34
N LEU A 21 9.37 -4.40 -7.40
CA LEU A 21 9.97 -4.10 -6.11
C LEU A 21 10.29 -5.40 -5.35
N THR A 22 11.49 -5.49 -4.82
CA THR A 22 11.86 -6.56 -3.90
C THR A 22 11.25 -6.33 -2.52
N ALA A 23 11.16 -7.39 -1.70
CA ALA A 23 10.69 -7.26 -0.31
C ALA A 23 11.55 -6.28 0.51
N GLN A 24 12.85 -6.20 0.23
CA GLN A 24 13.78 -5.26 0.88
C GLN A 24 13.50 -3.81 0.48
N GLU A 25 13.20 -3.55 -0.79
CA GLU A 25 12.82 -2.21 -1.28
C GLU A 25 11.48 -1.76 -0.67
N ILE A 26 10.49 -2.65 -0.58
CA ILE A 26 9.22 -2.37 0.07
C ILE A 26 9.42 -2.04 1.55
N ALA A 27 10.24 -2.82 2.27
CA ALA A 27 10.57 -2.58 3.66
C ALA A 27 11.30 -1.23 3.85
N ALA A 28 12.25 -0.92 2.96
CA ALA A 28 12.99 0.34 3.00
C ALA A 28 12.08 1.55 2.75
N ALA A 29 11.21 1.50 1.73
CA ALA A 29 10.26 2.58 1.45
C ALA A 29 9.32 2.83 2.65
N SER A 30 8.79 1.76 3.24
CA SER A 30 7.91 1.88 4.41
C SER A 30 8.65 2.47 5.62
N ALA A 31 9.91 2.09 5.84
CA ALA A 31 10.75 2.63 6.92
C ALA A 31 11.02 4.14 6.73
N VAL A 32 11.38 4.55 5.51
CA VAL A 32 11.59 5.97 5.15
C VAL A 32 10.34 6.79 5.43
N LEU A 33 9.16 6.32 5.02
CA LEU A 33 7.90 7.02 5.26
C LEU A 33 7.60 7.14 6.76
N ARG A 34 7.76 6.08 7.52
CA ARG A 34 7.55 6.09 8.98
C ARG A 34 8.50 7.07 9.68
N GLU A 35 9.78 7.04 9.34
CA GLU A 35 10.79 7.92 9.96
C GLU A 35 10.57 9.40 9.62
N LYS A 36 10.31 9.71 8.33
CA LYS A 36 10.26 11.10 7.86
C LYS A 36 8.92 11.80 8.10
N ARG A 37 7.86 11.05 8.40
CA ARG A 37 6.50 11.58 8.54
C ARG A 37 5.88 11.37 9.90
N ASP A 38 6.59 10.71 10.83
CA ASP A 38 6.06 10.42 12.18
C ASP A 38 4.63 9.81 12.11
N LEU A 39 4.51 8.74 11.30
CA LEU A 39 3.21 8.19 10.94
C LEU A 39 2.48 7.62 12.17
N PRO A 40 1.20 7.99 12.40
CA PRO A 40 0.43 7.45 13.50
C PRO A 40 0.17 5.95 13.34
N SER A 41 -0.07 5.27 14.47
CA SER A 41 -0.36 3.82 14.48
C SER A 41 -1.66 3.44 13.75
N SER A 42 -2.57 4.40 13.57
CA SER A 42 -3.82 4.24 12.80
C SER A 42 -3.61 4.20 11.30
N LEU A 43 -2.46 4.68 10.81
CA LEU A 43 -2.15 4.76 9.38
C LEU A 43 -1.73 3.39 8.84
N ARG A 44 -2.30 3.02 7.70
CA ARG A 44 -2.06 1.78 6.98
C ARG A 44 -1.46 2.05 5.61
N PHE A 45 -0.56 1.18 5.19
CA PHE A 45 -0.10 1.13 3.80
C PHE A 45 -1.11 0.31 3.00
N VAL A 46 -1.80 0.95 2.08
CA VAL A 46 -2.77 0.30 1.19
C VAL A 46 -2.04 -0.40 0.04
N SER A 47 -1.08 0.31 -0.57
CA SER A 47 -0.21 -0.24 -1.60
C SER A 47 1.16 0.42 -1.61
N LEU A 48 2.16 -0.35 -2.03
CA LEU A 48 3.51 0.09 -2.33
C LEU A 48 3.86 -0.52 -3.69
N THR A 49 3.96 0.32 -4.70
CA THR A 49 4.27 -0.11 -6.08
C THR A 49 5.46 0.67 -6.61
N MET A 50 6.14 0.11 -7.58
CA MET A 50 7.16 0.85 -8.31
C MET A 50 6.48 2.01 -9.06
N LEU A 51 7.05 3.20 -8.99
CA LEU A 51 6.71 4.29 -9.89
C LEU A 51 7.56 4.13 -11.15
N GLU A 52 6.91 3.70 -12.23
CA GLU A 52 7.59 3.49 -13.49
C GLU A 52 8.13 4.80 -14.07
N PRO A 53 9.37 4.80 -14.61
CA PRO A 53 9.88 5.95 -15.34
C PRO A 53 9.06 6.20 -16.61
N ASP A 54 9.04 7.42 -17.07
CA ASP A 54 8.41 7.79 -18.34
C ASP A 54 9.09 7.10 -19.54
N LYS A 55 8.34 6.84 -20.61
CA LYS A 55 8.88 6.21 -21.83
C LYS A 55 10.05 6.99 -22.43
N ALA A 56 10.04 8.32 -22.31
CA ALA A 56 11.13 9.16 -22.77
C ALA A 56 12.41 8.93 -21.96
N GLU A 57 12.29 8.71 -20.66
CA GLU A 57 13.41 8.39 -19.78
C GLU A 57 13.99 7.00 -20.08
N LEU A 58 13.11 6.03 -20.41
CA LEU A 58 13.53 4.66 -20.77
C LEU A 58 14.19 4.58 -22.14
N SER A 59 13.91 5.50 -23.06
CA SER A 59 14.45 5.52 -24.44
C SER A 59 15.65 6.44 -24.63
N GLY A 60 16.03 7.22 -23.62
CA GLY A 60 17.16 8.14 -23.66
C GLY A 60 18.52 7.46 -23.49
N GLU A 61 19.62 8.15 -23.84
CA GLU A 61 20.98 7.76 -23.43
C GLU A 61 21.11 7.95 -21.90
N VAL A 62 21.22 6.85 -21.21
CA VAL A 62 20.81 6.71 -19.83
C VAL A 62 21.92 7.09 -18.85
N GLY A 63 21.64 8.08 -17.99
CA GLY A 63 22.09 8.06 -16.62
C GLY A 63 21.27 7.02 -15.81
N GLU A 64 21.75 6.64 -14.64
CA GLU A 64 21.07 5.72 -13.75
C GLU A 64 19.69 6.31 -13.33
N LEU A 65 18.59 5.64 -13.77
CA LEU A 65 17.24 6.11 -13.47
C LEU A 65 16.96 5.97 -11.96
N PRO A 66 16.27 6.95 -11.35
CA PRO A 66 15.95 6.86 -9.93
C PRO A 66 14.97 5.70 -9.67
N ARG A 67 15.23 4.92 -8.64
CA ARG A 67 14.34 3.85 -8.19
C ARG A 67 13.29 4.44 -7.25
N LEU A 68 12.08 4.65 -7.76
CA LEU A 68 11.00 5.32 -7.05
C LEU A 68 9.90 4.34 -6.64
N VAL A 69 9.35 4.57 -5.44
CA VAL A 69 8.19 3.84 -4.92
C VAL A 69 7.02 4.79 -4.78
N PHE A 70 5.89 4.44 -5.38
CA PHE A 70 4.60 5.09 -5.17
C PHE A 70 3.86 4.35 -4.04
N ALA A 71 3.44 5.10 -3.04
CA ALA A 71 2.75 4.60 -1.87
C ALA A 71 1.36 5.22 -1.77
N VAL A 72 0.34 4.39 -1.51
CA VAL A 72 -0.99 4.84 -1.07
C VAL A 72 -1.15 4.46 0.39
N LEU A 73 -1.54 5.43 1.21
CA LEU A 73 -1.72 5.26 2.65
C LEU A 73 -3.11 5.74 3.07
N TYR A 74 -3.63 5.12 4.12
CA TYR A 74 -4.94 5.46 4.67
C TYR A 74 -4.89 5.54 6.19
N ASP A 75 -5.30 6.68 6.75
CA ASP A 75 -5.44 6.85 8.18
C ASP A 75 -6.88 6.53 8.61
N ARG A 76 -7.05 5.42 9.33
CA ARG A 76 -8.35 4.95 9.81
C ARG A 76 -8.97 5.84 10.89
N ALA A 77 -8.16 6.60 11.62
CA ALA A 77 -8.65 7.48 12.69
C ALA A 77 -9.29 8.75 12.13
N THR A 78 -8.75 9.27 11.03
CA THR A 78 -9.19 10.52 10.40
C THR A 78 -9.93 10.32 9.08
N SER A 79 -9.94 9.09 8.54
CA SER A 79 -10.46 8.75 7.20
C SER A 79 -9.78 9.54 6.08
N GLN A 80 -8.48 9.80 6.24
CA GLN A 80 -7.68 10.52 5.26
C GLN A 80 -6.84 9.58 4.41
N THR A 81 -6.81 9.85 3.10
CA THR A 81 -5.99 9.13 2.14
C THR A 81 -4.80 9.98 1.73
N PHE A 82 -3.64 9.36 1.63
CA PHE A 82 -2.40 10.02 1.21
C PHE A 82 -1.73 9.25 0.08
N GLU A 83 -1.10 10.00 -0.82
CA GLU A 83 -0.15 9.49 -1.79
C GLU A 83 1.25 10.02 -1.47
N ALA A 84 2.23 9.17 -1.65
CA ALA A 84 3.63 9.55 -1.46
C ALA A 84 4.52 8.93 -2.53
N VAL A 85 5.63 9.60 -2.83
CA VAL A 85 6.71 9.07 -3.65
C VAL A 85 7.99 9.04 -2.84
N VAL A 86 8.61 7.88 -2.77
CA VAL A 86 9.89 7.67 -2.07
C VAL A 86 10.97 7.32 -3.08
N ASP A 87 12.09 7.99 -2.97
CA ASP A 87 13.32 7.65 -3.68
C ASP A 87 14.15 6.70 -2.84
N LEU A 88 14.32 5.46 -3.32
CA LEU A 88 15.07 4.43 -2.61
C LEU A 88 16.58 4.68 -2.60
N GLY A 89 17.11 5.29 -3.67
CA GLY A 89 18.53 5.58 -3.79
C GLY A 89 19.00 6.63 -2.78
N THR A 90 18.16 7.66 -2.56
CA THR A 90 18.49 8.77 -1.65
C THR A 90 17.82 8.65 -0.28
N GLY A 91 16.82 7.80 -0.12
CA GLY A 91 16.03 7.69 1.10
C GLY A 91 15.19 8.95 1.39
N VAL A 92 14.74 9.65 0.35
CA VAL A 92 13.98 10.90 0.46
C VAL A 92 12.52 10.68 0.06
N VAL A 93 11.60 11.28 0.81
CA VAL A 93 10.19 11.41 0.41
C VAL A 93 10.10 12.58 -0.57
N ARG A 94 9.98 12.29 -1.87
CA ARG A 94 9.93 13.31 -2.93
C ARG A 94 8.60 14.07 -2.95
N SER A 95 7.50 13.37 -2.63
CA SER A 95 6.17 13.97 -2.54
C SER A 95 5.35 13.32 -1.44
N TRP A 96 4.45 14.12 -0.88
CA TRP A 96 3.41 13.68 0.06
C TRP A 96 2.18 14.52 -0.20
N ARG A 97 1.06 13.90 -0.51
CA ARG A 97 -0.18 14.59 -0.86
C ARG A 97 -1.37 13.93 -0.17
N GLU A 98 -2.18 14.72 0.50
CA GLU A 98 -3.50 14.29 0.95
C GLU A 98 -4.50 14.34 -0.20
N LEU A 99 -5.32 13.32 -0.32
CA LEU A 99 -6.42 13.23 -1.27
C LEU A 99 -7.75 13.43 -0.53
N ALA A 100 -8.27 14.64 -0.54
CA ALA A 100 -9.50 14.98 0.16
C ALA A 100 -10.72 14.25 -0.44
N GLY A 101 -11.52 13.61 0.43
CA GLY A 101 -12.76 12.95 0.02
C GLY A 101 -12.58 11.67 -0.80
N VAL A 102 -11.36 11.12 -0.84
CA VAL A 102 -11.05 9.87 -1.56
C VAL A 102 -10.81 8.75 -0.55
N GLN A 103 -11.46 7.62 -0.76
CA GLN A 103 -11.20 6.37 -0.04
C GLN A 103 -10.42 5.42 -0.96
N PRO A 104 -9.34 4.77 -0.45
CA PRO A 104 -8.60 3.81 -1.24
C PRO A 104 -9.39 2.50 -1.42
N GLY A 105 -8.85 1.56 -2.21
CA GLY A 105 -9.41 0.22 -2.34
C GLY A 105 -9.44 -0.54 -1.00
N ILE A 106 -10.29 -1.54 -0.92
CA ILE A 106 -10.41 -2.42 0.26
C ILE A 106 -9.07 -3.12 0.51
N MET A 107 -8.56 -3.00 1.72
CA MET A 107 -7.37 -3.73 2.16
C MET A 107 -7.73 -5.17 2.53
N LEU A 108 -6.76 -6.09 2.41
CA LEU A 108 -6.96 -7.51 2.70
C LEU A 108 -7.50 -7.76 4.13
N GLU A 109 -7.02 -7.00 5.11
CA GLU A 109 -7.50 -7.10 6.48
C GLU A 109 -8.97 -6.63 6.66
N GLU A 110 -9.42 -5.67 5.85
CA GLU A 110 -10.81 -5.21 5.85
C GLU A 110 -11.72 -6.23 5.17
N PHE A 111 -11.23 -6.87 4.11
CA PHE A 111 -11.92 -7.98 3.45
C PHE A 111 -12.23 -9.11 4.44
N PHE A 112 -11.24 -9.60 5.18
CA PHE A 112 -11.44 -10.66 6.17
C PHE A 112 -12.31 -10.20 7.34
N ALA A 113 -12.14 -8.97 7.83
CA ALA A 113 -12.99 -8.43 8.90
C ALA A 113 -14.46 -8.35 8.48
N ALA A 114 -14.74 -7.94 7.24
CA ALA A 114 -16.10 -7.89 6.70
C ALA A 114 -16.70 -9.30 6.58
N GLU A 115 -15.92 -10.28 6.16
CA GLU A 115 -16.33 -11.69 6.11
C GLU A 115 -16.69 -12.21 7.50
N ASP A 116 -15.81 -12.02 8.49
CA ASP A 116 -16.02 -12.49 9.87
C ASP A 116 -17.26 -11.84 10.50
N LEU A 117 -17.41 -10.53 10.37
CA LEU A 117 -18.56 -9.78 10.90
C LEU A 117 -19.86 -10.25 10.25
N THR A 118 -19.87 -10.48 8.94
CA THR A 118 -21.05 -10.94 8.22
C THR A 118 -21.43 -12.37 8.65
N ARG A 119 -20.47 -13.28 8.76
CA ARG A 119 -20.72 -14.65 9.22
C ARG A 119 -21.23 -14.72 10.65
N ALA A 120 -20.83 -13.77 11.50
CA ALA A 120 -21.28 -13.66 12.89
C ALA A 120 -22.68 -13.05 13.02
N ASP A 121 -23.22 -12.36 11.99
CA ASP A 121 -24.54 -11.69 12.06
C ASP A 121 -25.69 -12.72 12.04
N PRO A 122 -26.54 -12.77 13.11
CA PRO A 122 -27.66 -13.72 13.18
C PRO A 122 -28.67 -13.57 12.03
N ARG A 123 -28.84 -12.36 11.50
CA ARG A 123 -29.77 -12.06 10.39
C ARG A 123 -29.28 -12.71 9.11
N TRP A 124 -27.97 -12.63 8.86
CA TRP A 124 -27.34 -13.30 7.72
C TRP A 124 -27.44 -14.83 7.87
N GLN A 125 -27.10 -15.36 9.04
CA GLN A 125 -27.22 -16.81 9.31
C GLN A 125 -28.65 -17.33 9.10
N GLU A 126 -29.66 -16.61 9.56
CA GLU A 126 -31.07 -16.98 9.37
C GLU A 126 -31.47 -16.93 7.87
N ALA A 127 -31.01 -15.92 7.15
CA ALA A 127 -31.27 -15.80 5.72
C ALA A 127 -30.66 -16.95 4.90
N VAL A 128 -29.45 -17.38 5.30
CA VAL A 128 -28.73 -18.50 4.66
C VAL A 128 -29.37 -19.85 5.01
N ARG A 129 -29.79 -20.05 6.27
CA ARG A 129 -30.54 -21.26 6.69
C ARG A 129 -31.85 -21.40 5.90
N LYS A 130 -32.60 -20.33 5.69
CA LYS A 130 -33.83 -20.35 4.88
C LYS A 130 -33.60 -20.83 3.44
N ARG A 131 -32.37 -20.76 2.95
CA ARG A 131 -31.95 -21.27 1.65
C ARG A 131 -31.39 -22.69 1.69
N GLY A 132 -31.50 -23.36 2.84
CA GLY A 132 -31.06 -24.74 3.04
C GLY A 132 -29.57 -24.92 3.36
N VAL A 133 -28.82 -23.84 3.53
CA VAL A 133 -27.40 -23.92 3.91
C VAL A 133 -27.27 -23.85 5.43
N THR A 134 -26.81 -24.94 6.04
CA THR A 134 -26.62 -25.05 7.49
C THR A 134 -25.15 -24.92 7.90
N ASP A 135 -24.24 -25.25 7.01
CA ASP A 135 -22.80 -25.03 7.19
C ASP A 135 -22.40 -23.70 6.54
N PHE A 136 -22.19 -22.67 7.35
CA PHE A 136 -21.88 -21.33 6.87
C PHE A 136 -20.47 -21.20 6.28
N SER A 137 -19.58 -22.15 6.54
CA SER A 137 -18.27 -22.19 5.93
C SER A 137 -18.31 -22.42 4.41
N LEU A 138 -19.40 -22.99 3.93
CA LEU A 138 -19.64 -23.24 2.50
C LEU A 138 -20.15 -21.98 1.75
N ALA A 139 -20.56 -20.95 2.48
CA ALA A 139 -21.02 -19.70 1.87
C ALA A 139 -19.83 -18.75 1.69
N MET A 140 -19.47 -18.48 0.45
CA MET A 140 -18.47 -17.49 0.11
C MET A 140 -19.03 -16.08 0.32
N LEU A 141 -18.22 -15.22 0.94
CA LEU A 141 -18.47 -13.79 1.06
C LEU A 141 -17.42 -13.07 0.22
N ASP A 142 -17.87 -12.16 -0.61
CA ASP A 142 -17.01 -11.42 -1.54
C ASP A 142 -17.30 -9.92 -1.41
N PRO A 143 -16.67 -9.20 -0.45
CA PRO A 143 -16.85 -7.78 -0.25
C PRO A 143 -16.33 -6.96 -1.44
N TRP A 144 -17.17 -6.06 -1.93
CA TRP A 144 -16.82 -5.15 -3.01
C TRP A 144 -16.99 -3.70 -2.58
N ALA A 145 -16.04 -2.85 -2.94
CA ALA A 145 -16.25 -1.41 -2.86
C ALA A 145 -17.23 -0.99 -3.98
N THR A 146 -18.20 -0.15 -3.64
CA THR A 146 -19.19 0.35 -4.62
C THR A 146 -18.55 1.24 -5.69
N GLY A 147 -17.31 1.64 -5.50
CA GLY A 147 -16.63 2.59 -6.36
C GLY A 147 -17.23 4.00 -6.24
N TYR A 148 -16.90 4.85 -7.19
CA TYR A 148 -17.48 6.18 -7.31
C TYR A 148 -18.79 6.08 -8.07
N SER A 149 -19.93 6.21 -7.39
CA SER A 149 -21.24 6.37 -8.04
C SER A 149 -21.48 7.86 -8.25
N ILE A 150 -21.62 8.25 -9.51
CA ILE A 150 -22.02 9.60 -9.93
C ILE A 150 -23.51 9.77 -9.67
#